data_e8730f03da397d2ca7e3e7b45657df71
#
_entry.id   e8730f03da397d2ca7e3e7b45657df71
#
_cell.length_a   1.000
_cell.length_b   1.000
_cell.length_c   1.000
_cell.angle_alpha   90.00
_cell.angle_beta   90.00
_cell.angle_gamma   90.00
#
_symmetry.space_group_name_H-M   'P 1'
#
loop_
_entity.id
_entity.type
_entity.pdbx_description
1 polymer ?
#
loop_
_entity_poly.entity_id
_entity_poly.type
_entity_poly.pdbx_seq_one_letter_code
_entity_poly.pdbx_strand_id
1 'polypeptide(L)'
;MPRDYYIFDLDGTISDPKVGIARSINFALESHDFESKDEDEIGSLIGLPLDRMYAQLVEATEPSLVSSLVAKYRERYAEIGYAENTLYEGMEISLRFLHSQTASHLGICTTKPADTAQKILDMFDLHQLFEFVSGGDIGIEKHQQLEQLLHDDAISQNSLMIGDRFIDIRAARHNQLQSAAVLWGYGSRAELESEQPSYLLQSPPQIKELVD
;
A
#
# COMPACT_ATOMS: atom_id res chain seq x y z
N MET A 1 -18.66 -11.24 14.32
CA MET A 1 -18.34 -10.22 15.34
C MET A 1 -17.59 -9.08 14.65
N PRO A 2 -17.86 -7.81 14.96
CA PRO A 2 -17.15 -6.69 14.34
C PRO A 2 -15.65 -6.82 14.59
N ARG A 3 -14.86 -6.27 13.66
CA ARG A 3 -13.40 -6.20 13.80
C ARG A 3 -13.02 -5.04 14.70
N ASP A 4 -11.94 -5.21 15.47
CA ASP A 4 -11.40 -4.11 16.26
C ASP A 4 -10.72 -3.09 15.33
N TYR A 5 -9.93 -3.60 14.35
CA TYR A 5 -9.26 -2.78 13.36
C TYR A 5 -9.43 -3.31 11.93
N TYR A 6 -9.69 -2.40 11.01
CA TYR A 6 -9.51 -2.56 9.57
C TYR A 6 -8.23 -1.85 9.16
N ILE A 7 -7.21 -2.62 8.77
CA ILE A 7 -5.87 -2.12 8.45
C ILE A 7 -5.71 -2.15 6.93
N PHE A 8 -5.51 -1.01 6.32
CA PHE A 8 -5.44 -0.90 4.85
C PHE A 8 -4.00 -0.72 4.38
N ASP A 9 -3.64 -1.34 3.27
CA ASP A 9 -2.59 -0.80 2.43
C ASP A 9 -3.08 0.49 1.75
N LEU A 10 -2.16 1.27 1.19
CA LEU A 10 -2.47 2.54 0.54
C LEU A 10 -2.49 2.39 -0.99
N ASP A 11 -1.32 2.09 -1.58
CA ASP A 11 -1.11 2.02 -3.01
C ASP A 11 -1.75 0.76 -3.61
N GLY A 12 -2.68 0.93 -4.56
CA GLY A 12 -3.44 -0.19 -5.12
C GLY A 12 -4.65 -0.62 -4.29
N THR A 13 -4.79 -0.14 -3.06
CA THR A 13 -5.89 -0.49 -2.17
C THR A 13 -6.83 0.70 -1.96
N ILE A 14 -6.35 1.81 -1.41
CA ILE A 14 -7.14 3.05 -1.22
C ILE A 14 -7.08 3.91 -2.48
N SER A 15 -5.91 4.05 -3.09
CA SER A 15 -5.69 4.93 -4.24
C SER A 15 -4.77 4.31 -5.28
N ASP A 16 -4.86 4.82 -6.51
CA ASP A 16 -4.02 4.45 -7.65
C ASP A 16 -2.90 5.49 -7.82
N PRO A 17 -1.65 5.16 -7.42
CA PRO A 17 -0.49 6.02 -7.56
C PRO A 17 0.25 5.86 -8.89
N LYS A 18 -0.22 5.04 -9.83
CA LYS A 18 0.52 4.56 -11.01
C LYS A 18 1.22 5.69 -11.76
N VAL A 19 0.49 6.75 -12.08
CA VAL A 19 1.02 7.89 -12.83
C VAL A 19 2.17 8.56 -12.09
N GLY A 20 1.99 8.86 -10.80
CA GLY A 20 3.01 9.51 -9.98
C GLY A 20 4.25 8.66 -9.78
N ILE A 21 4.07 7.36 -9.56
CA ILE A 21 5.16 6.39 -9.42
C ILE A 21 5.91 6.26 -10.74
N ALA A 22 5.22 5.99 -11.85
CA ALA A 22 5.85 5.78 -13.16
C ALA A 22 6.67 7.00 -13.61
N ARG A 23 6.10 8.20 -13.50
CA ARG A 23 6.81 9.44 -13.83
C ARG A 23 8.01 9.69 -12.93
N SER A 24 7.92 9.37 -11.64
CA SER A 24 9.04 9.57 -10.72
C SER A 24 10.14 8.53 -10.89
N ILE A 25 9.78 7.29 -11.25
CA ILE A 25 10.74 6.25 -11.63
C ILE A 25 11.50 6.68 -12.89
N ASN A 26 10.78 7.08 -13.95
CA ASN A 26 11.40 7.50 -15.19
C ASN A 26 12.27 8.76 -15.02
N PHE A 27 11.84 9.72 -14.21
CA PHE A 27 12.67 10.87 -13.85
C PHE A 27 14.01 10.45 -13.21
N ALA A 28 14.00 9.46 -12.33
CA ALA A 28 15.23 8.95 -11.74
C ALA A 28 16.07 8.16 -12.74
N LEU A 29 15.47 7.33 -13.59
CA LEU A 29 16.16 6.57 -14.64
C LEU A 29 16.87 7.51 -15.61
N GLU A 30 16.17 8.49 -16.15
CA GLU A 30 16.71 9.49 -17.09
C GLU A 30 17.88 10.30 -16.46
N SER A 31 17.77 10.64 -15.18
CA SER A 31 18.84 11.35 -14.48
C SER A 31 20.13 10.54 -14.27
N HIS A 32 20.07 9.23 -14.55
CA HIS A 32 21.18 8.29 -14.49
C HIS A 32 21.52 7.67 -15.86
N ASP A 33 21.07 8.31 -16.96
CA ASP A 33 21.31 7.89 -18.33
C ASP A 33 20.70 6.51 -18.69
N PHE A 34 19.66 6.06 -17.96
CA PHE A 34 18.87 4.90 -18.33
C PHE A 34 17.68 5.29 -19.21
N GLU A 35 17.25 4.37 -20.05
CA GLU A 35 16.02 4.52 -20.84
C GLU A 35 14.77 4.48 -19.92
N SER A 36 13.78 5.31 -20.26
CA SER A 36 12.48 5.28 -19.61
C SER A 36 11.79 3.93 -19.81
N LYS A 37 11.02 3.51 -18.80
CA LYS A 37 10.24 2.29 -18.83
C LYS A 37 8.77 2.58 -19.07
N ASP A 38 8.05 1.60 -19.63
CA ASP A 38 6.62 1.69 -19.84
C ASP A 38 5.84 1.74 -18.52
N GLU A 39 4.72 2.48 -18.50
CA GLU A 39 3.89 2.63 -17.30
C GLU A 39 3.30 1.30 -16.82
N ASP A 40 3.01 0.35 -17.74
CA ASP A 40 2.48 -0.95 -17.37
C ASP A 40 3.56 -1.87 -16.80
N GLU A 41 4.80 -1.79 -17.34
CA GLU A 41 5.96 -2.47 -16.77
C GLU A 41 6.19 -2.03 -15.31
N ILE A 42 6.23 -0.71 -15.08
CA ILE A 42 6.37 -0.14 -13.74
C ILE A 42 5.17 -0.51 -12.85
N GLY A 43 3.95 -0.40 -13.38
CA GLY A 43 2.71 -0.72 -12.70
C GLY A 43 2.68 -2.13 -12.14
N SER A 44 3.23 -3.12 -12.85
CA SER A 44 3.31 -4.51 -12.40
C SER A 44 4.14 -4.72 -11.13
N LEU A 45 5.02 -3.76 -10.81
CA LEU A 45 5.92 -3.80 -9.66
C LEU A 45 5.39 -3.00 -8.46
N ILE A 46 4.32 -2.23 -8.63
CA ILE A 46 3.74 -1.43 -7.54
C ILE A 46 3.32 -2.36 -6.39
N GLY A 47 3.60 -1.91 -5.16
CA GLY A 47 3.44 -2.70 -3.94
C GLY A 47 4.76 -3.32 -3.44
N LEU A 48 5.77 -3.48 -4.31
CA LEU A 48 7.10 -3.87 -3.86
C LEU A 48 7.85 -2.67 -3.25
N PRO A 49 8.80 -2.91 -2.33
CA PRO A 49 9.76 -1.90 -1.90
C PRO A 49 10.51 -1.29 -3.09
N LEU A 50 10.76 0.01 -3.04
CA LEU A 50 11.28 0.78 -4.16
C LEU A 50 12.67 0.32 -4.64
N ASP A 51 13.52 -0.12 -3.72
CA ASP A 51 14.82 -0.72 -4.02
C ASP A 51 14.68 -2.01 -4.84
N ARG A 52 13.70 -2.85 -4.54
CA ARG A 52 13.38 -4.07 -5.31
C ARG A 52 12.81 -3.74 -6.69
N MET A 53 11.99 -2.68 -6.80
CA MET A 53 11.50 -2.21 -8.10
C MET A 53 12.67 -1.80 -8.99
N TYR A 54 13.58 -0.96 -8.51
CA TYR A 54 14.75 -0.55 -9.29
C TYR A 54 15.68 -1.70 -9.64
N ALA A 55 15.94 -2.61 -8.71
CA ALA A 55 16.77 -3.78 -9.00
C ALA A 55 16.22 -4.62 -10.16
N GLN A 56 14.90 -4.71 -10.31
CA GLN A 56 14.27 -5.39 -11.45
C GLN A 56 14.29 -4.55 -12.74
N LEU A 57 13.99 -3.25 -12.64
CA LEU A 57 13.87 -2.37 -13.83
C LEU A 57 15.20 -2.13 -14.55
N VAL A 58 16.32 -2.10 -13.82
CA VAL A 58 17.65 -1.84 -14.40
C VAL A 58 18.56 -3.06 -14.38
N GLU A 59 18.04 -4.22 -13.94
CA GLU A 59 18.80 -5.48 -13.80
C GLU A 59 20.13 -5.29 -13.02
N ALA A 60 20.13 -4.31 -12.11
CA ALA A 60 21.32 -3.92 -11.36
C ALA A 60 21.25 -4.37 -9.90
N THR A 61 22.36 -4.91 -9.41
CA THR A 61 22.51 -5.35 -8.02
C THR A 61 23.44 -4.43 -7.21
N GLU A 62 24.03 -3.40 -7.84
CA GLU A 62 24.92 -2.45 -7.19
C GLU A 62 24.15 -1.59 -6.20
N PRO A 63 24.33 -1.74 -4.86
CA PRO A 63 23.54 -1.03 -3.86
C PRO A 63 23.64 0.51 -3.94
N SER A 64 24.81 1.01 -4.36
CA SER A 64 25.06 2.46 -4.52
C SER A 64 24.20 3.06 -5.64
N LEU A 65 24.07 2.38 -6.77
CA LEU A 65 23.22 2.81 -7.89
C LEU A 65 21.74 2.79 -7.48
N VAL A 66 21.28 1.69 -6.89
CA VAL A 66 19.89 1.57 -6.43
C VAL A 66 19.56 2.67 -5.42
N SER A 67 20.44 2.94 -4.45
CA SER A 67 20.25 4.01 -3.46
C SER A 67 20.17 5.39 -4.12
N SER A 68 20.98 5.66 -5.15
CA SER A 68 20.96 6.93 -5.90
C SER A 68 19.65 7.10 -6.68
N LEU A 69 19.18 6.04 -7.36
CA LEU A 69 17.90 6.03 -8.07
C LEU A 69 16.71 6.27 -7.10
N VAL A 70 16.72 5.59 -5.96
CA VAL A 70 15.72 5.78 -4.90
C VAL A 70 15.71 7.22 -4.38
N ALA A 71 16.88 7.82 -4.14
CA ALA A 71 16.98 9.20 -3.70
C ALA A 71 16.39 10.17 -4.74
N LYS A 72 16.71 9.95 -6.03
CA LYS A 72 16.21 10.79 -7.12
C LYS A 72 14.70 10.63 -7.36
N TYR A 73 14.18 9.41 -7.21
CA TYR A 73 12.73 9.17 -7.18
C TYR A 73 12.05 9.97 -6.06
N ARG A 74 12.58 9.86 -4.83
CA ARG A 74 11.99 10.52 -3.65
C ARG A 74 11.95 12.04 -3.81
N GLU A 75 12.94 12.64 -4.46
CA GLU A 75 12.97 14.07 -4.78
C GLU A 75 11.71 14.48 -5.55
N ARG A 76 11.44 13.87 -6.70
CA ARG A 76 10.26 14.20 -7.52
C ARG A 76 8.96 13.78 -6.86
N TYR A 77 8.94 12.58 -6.27
CA TYR A 77 7.71 12.05 -5.70
C TYR A 77 7.20 12.89 -4.54
N ALA A 78 8.10 13.37 -3.67
CA ALA A 78 7.75 14.22 -2.54
C ALA A 78 7.27 15.63 -2.94
N GLU A 79 7.66 16.12 -4.11
CA GLU A 79 7.29 17.42 -4.62
C GLU A 79 5.98 17.38 -5.45
N ILE A 80 5.88 16.45 -6.39
CA ILE A 80 4.80 16.40 -7.38
C ILE A 80 4.11 15.03 -7.42
N GLY A 81 4.88 13.94 -7.38
CA GLY A 81 4.38 12.60 -7.69
C GLY A 81 3.28 12.12 -6.75
N TYR A 82 3.34 12.48 -5.47
CA TYR A 82 2.29 12.12 -4.51
C TYR A 82 0.91 12.72 -4.89
N ALA A 83 0.89 13.88 -5.54
CA ALA A 83 -0.33 14.55 -5.97
C ALA A 83 -0.88 14.01 -7.32
N GLU A 84 -0.09 13.20 -8.02
CA GLU A 84 -0.52 12.47 -9.24
C GLU A 84 -1.18 11.12 -8.86
N ASN A 85 -1.91 11.09 -7.75
CA ASN A 85 -2.59 9.92 -7.20
C ASN A 85 -4.10 10.07 -7.36
N THR A 86 -4.82 8.97 -7.58
CA THR A 86 -6.27 8.97 -7.79
C THR A 86 -6.95 8.04 -6.79
N LEU A 87 -7.96 8.53 -6.09
CA LEU A 87 -8.76 7.70 -5.17
C LEU A 87 -9.61 6.71 -5.98
N TYR A 88 -9.67 5.45 -5.56
CA TYR A 88 -10.56 4.48 -6.19
C TYR A 88 -12.04 4.86 -5.99
N GLU A 89 -12.84 4.67 -7.04
CA GLU A 89 -14.27 5.02 -7.01
C GLU A 89 -15.02 4.28 -5.89
N GLY A 90 -15.74 5.03 -5.05
CA GLY A 90 -16.48 4.49 -3.91
C GLY A 90 -15.66 4.25 -2.65
N MET A 91 -14.32 4.42 -2.70
CA MET A 91 -13.44 4.20 -1.55
C MET A 91 -13.76 5.15 -0.40
N GLU A 92 -13.88 6.45 -0.66
CA GLU A 92 -14.22 7.45 0.36
C GLU A 92 -15.50 7.07 1.11
N ILE A 93 -16.55 6.72 0.37
CA ILE A 93 -17.84 6.34 0.96
C ILE A 93 -17.70 5.09 1.84
N SER A 94 -16.88 4.12 1.42
CA SER A 94 -16.66 2.88 2.17
C SER A 94 -15.85 3.11 3.44
N LEU A 95 -14.81 3.93 3.38
CA LEU A 95 -13.99 4.30 4.55
C LEU A 95 -14.80 5.09 5.58
N ARG A 96 -15.57 6.11 5.14
CA ARG A 96 -16.44 6.88 6.03
C ARG A 96 -17.55 6.00 6.66
N PHE A 97 -18.06 5.02 5.92
CA PHE A 97 -18.99 4.04 6.47
C PHE A 97 -18.33 3.20 7.57
N LEU A 98 -17.16 2.62 7.34
CA LEU A 98 -16.45 1.84 8.37
C LEU A 98 -16.13 2.70 9.60
N HIS A 99 -15.63 3.91 9.40
CA HIS A 99 -15.32 4.85 10.49
C HIS A 99 -16.55 5.22 11.33
N SER A 100 -17.75 5.20 10.73
CA SER A 100 -18.99 5.45 11.47
C SER A 100 -19.42 4.27 12.37
N GLN A 101 -18.82 3.10 12.24
CA GLN A 101 -19.11 1.94 13.07
C GLN A 101 -18.39 2.09 14.43
N THR A 102 -19.15 2.25 15.51
CA THR A 102 -18.62 2.59 16.85
C THR A 102 -17.71 1.54 17.49
N ALA A 103 -17.64 0.33 16.93
CA ALA A 103 -16.83 -0.78 17.46
C ALA A 103 -15.59 -1.08 16.62
N SER A 104 -15.29 -0.26 15.60
CA SER A 104 -14.22 -0.54 14.64
C SER A 104 -13.36 0.69 14.40
N HIS A 105 -12.06 0.49 14.30
CA HIS A 105 -11.06 1.51 14.07
C HIS A 105 -10.37 1.28 12.72
N LEU A 106 -9.85 2.34 12.10
CA LEU A 106 -9.11 2.25 10.85
C LEU A 106 -7.63 2.55 11.06
N GLY A 107 -6.77 1.81 10.38
CA GLY A 107 -5.34 2.04 10.38
C GLY A 107 -4.74 1.83 8.99
N ILE A 108 -3.57 2.39 8.76
CA ILE A 108 -2.77 2.17 7.54
C ILE A 108 -1.53 1.35 7.90
N CYS A 109 -1.24 0.34 7.07
CA CYS A 109 0.02 -0.40 7.07
C CYS A 109 0.52 -0.54 5.63
N THR A 110 1.50 0.27 5.24
CA THR A 110 1.97 0.41 3.86
C THR A 110 3.49 0.33 3.75
N THR A 111 4.01 -0.09 2.59
CA THR A 111 5.45 -0.03 2.28
C THR A 111 5.92 1.40 1.98
N LYS A 112 5.00 2.33 1.75
CA LYS A 112 5.30 3.75 1.54
C LYS A 112 5.75 4.42 2.85
N PRO A 113 6.71 5.38 2.85
CA PRO A 113 7.06 6.16 4.03
C PRO A 113 5.84 6.85 4.65
N ALA A 114 5.77 6.87 5.99
CA ALA A 114 4.59 7.35 6.72
C ALA A 114 4.24 8.81 6.42
N ASP A 115 5.24 9.69 6.32
CA ASP A 115 5.06 11.11 5.97
C ASP A 115 4.44 11.29 4.58
N THR A 116 4.85 10.47 3.63
CA THR A 116 4.29 10.48 2.27
C THR A 116 2.88 9.92 2.24
N ALA A 117 2.62 8.84 2.99
CA ALA A 117 1.28 8.27 3.13
C ALA A 117 0.31 9.29 3.76
N GLN A 118 0.74 9.99 4.81
CA GLN A 118 -0.05 11.06 5.43
C GLN A 118 -0.38 12.18 4.45
N LYS A 119 0.58 12.68 3.67
CA LYS A 119 0.34 13.70 2.63
C LYS A 119 -0.73 13.27 1.61
N ILE A 120 -0.71 12.01 1.20
CA ILE A 120 -1.70 11.46 0.25
C ILE A 120 -3.09 11.41 0.91
N LEU A 121 -3.17 10.94 2.15
CA LEU A 121 -4.43 10.90 2.90
C LEU A 121 -5.00 12.31 3.17
N ASP A 122 -4.14 13.29 3.46
CA ASP A 122 -4.52 14.70 3.63
C ASP A 122 -5.06 15.29 2.33
N MET A 123 -4.41 14.99 1.19
CA MET A 123 -4.86 15.44 -0.13
C MET A 123 -6.29 14.97 -0.46
N PHE A 124 -6.67 13.77 0.01
CA PHE A 124 -8.01 13.21 -0.18
C PHE A 124 -8.98 13.54 0.98
N ASP A 125 -8.57 14.33 1.97
CA ASP A 125 -9.37 14.60 3.19
C ASP A 125 -9.82 13.32 3.92
N LEU A 126 -8.88 12.34 4.02
CA LEU A 126 -9.14 11.03 4.64
C LEU A 126 -8.29 10.76 5.89
N HIS A 127 -7.22 11.54 6.14
CA HIS A 127 -6.27 11.28 7.24
C HIS A 127 -6.97 11.13 8.60
N GLN A 128 -7.97 11.98 8.89
CA GLN A 128 -8.73 11.98 10.14
C GLN A 128 -9.58 10.72 10.37
N LEU A 129 -9.72 9.85 9.37
CA LEU A 129 -10.42 8.57 9.51
C LEU A 129 -9.54 7.47 10.13
N PHE A 130 -8.22 7.64 10.11
CA PHE A 130 -7.26 6.63 10.53
C PHE A 130 -6.61 7.02 11.87
N GLU A 131 -6.53 6.06 12.79
CA GLU A 131 -5.91 6.26 14.10
C GLU A 131 -4.38 6.24 14.03
N PHE A 132 -3.84 5.49 13.07
CA PHE A 132 -2.39 5.42 12.83
C PHE A 132 -2.06 5.24 11.36
N VAL A 133 -0.83 5.62 11.00
CA VAL A 133 -0.19 5.34 9.73
C VAL A 133 1.15 4.67 9.99
N SER A 134 1.20 3.34 9.82
CA SER A 134 2.43 2.55 9.85
C SER A 134 3.02 2.55 8.45
N GLY A 135 4.03 3.38 8.22
CA GLY A 135 4.75 3.47 6.96
C GLY A 135 6.00 2.58 6.97
N GLY A 136 6.36 2.09 5.80
CA GLY A 136 7.56 1.30 5.60
C GLY A 136 8.81 2.15 5.34
N ASP A 137 9.96 1.49 5.32
CA ASP A 137 11.22 2.01 4.80
C ASP A 137 12.02 0.84 4.19
N ILE A 138 13.17 1.16 3.56
CA ILE A 138 14.07 0.15 3.00
C ILE A 138 14.47 -0.85 4.09
N GLY A 139 14.26 -2.14 3.80
CA GLY A 139 14.61 -3.22 4.73
C GLY A 139 13.56 -3.55 5.79
N ILE A 140 12.44 -2.80 5.85
CA ILE A 140 11.30 -3.12 6.72
C ILE A 140 10.25 -3.86 5.90
N GLU A 141 9.95 -5.08 6.30
CA GLU A 141 8.92 -5.91 5.66
C GLU A 141 7.55 -5.66 6.34
N LYS A 142 6.45 -5.72 5.57
CA LYS A 142 5.09 -5.46 6.07
C LYS A 142 4.70 -6.36 7.25
N HIS A 143 5.16 -7.61 7.29
CA HIS A 143 4.88 -8.49 8.43
C HIS A 143 5.51 -7.99 9.75
N GLN A 144 6.69 -7.35 9.68
CA GLN A 144 7.34 -6.75 10.86
C GLN A 144 6.59 -5.51 11.35
N GLN A 145 6.00 -4.74 10.44
CA GLN A 145 5.14 -3.60 10.80
C GLN A 145 3.89 -4.08 11.57
N LEU A 146 3.21 -5.13 11.07
CA LEU A 146 2.06 -5.71 11.77
C LEU A 146 2.44 -6.34 13.11
N GLU A 147 3.60 -7.02 13.19
CA GLU A 147 4.14 -7.58 14.43
C GLU A 147 4.39 -6.48 15.48
N GLN A 148 4.98 -5.35 15.07
CA GLN A 148 5.21 -4.21 15.93
C GLN A 148 3.89 -3.59 16.44
N LEU A 149 2.90 -3.42 15.54
CA LEU A 149 1.58 -2.89 15.91
C LEU A 149 0.86 -3.79 16.93
N LEU A 150 0.99 -5.11 16.79
CA LEU A 150 0.46 -6.08 17.78
C LEU A 150 1.22 -6.02 19.11
N HIS A 151 2.54 -5.94 19.06
CA HIS A 151 3.40 -5.84 20.24
C HIS A 151 3.12 -4.59 21.08
N ASP A 152 2.82 -3.48 20.39
CA ASP A 152 2.54 -2.19 21.02
C ASP A 152 1.07 -2.03 21.45
N ASP A 153 0.25 -3.08 21.33
CA ASP A 153 -1.19 -3.08 21.57
C ASP A 153 -1.95 -2.00 20.75
N ALA A 154 -1.34 -1.56 19.63
CA ALA A 154 -1.96 -0.61 18.71
C ALA A 154 -3.06 -1.27 17.86
N ILE A 155 -2.99 -2.58 17.68
CA ILE A 155 -4.01 -3.42 17.05
C ILE A 155 -4.20 -4.71 17.84
N SER A 156 -5.30 -5.42 17.63
CA SER A 156 -5.58 -6.71 18.26
C SER A 156 -5.52 -7.87 17.28
N GLN A 157 -5.56 -9.11 17.78
CA GLN A 157 -5.68 -10.32 16.96
C GLN A 157 -7.03 -10.41 16.21
N ASN A 158 -8.04 -9.61 16.59
CA ASN A 158 -9.31 -9.48 15.88
C ASN A 158 -9.27 -8.38 14.80
N SER A 159 -8.08 -8.07 14.29
CA SER A 159 -7.88 -7.12 13.18
C SER A 159 -7.93 -7.81 11.83
N LEU A 160 -8.19 -7.03 10.77
CA LEU A 160 -8.25 -7.49 9.39
C LEU A 160 -7.32 -6.63 8.53
N MET A 161 -6.32 -7.25 7.88
CA MET A 161 -5.47 -6.60 6.88
C MET A 161 -6.16 -6.62 5.52
N ILE A 162 -6.26 -5.46 4.86
CA ILE A 162 -6.88 -5.27 3.55
C ILE A 162 -5.82 -4.77 2.58
N GLY A 163 -5.59 -5.50 1.49
CA GLY A 163 -4.55 -5.13 0.53
C GLY A 163 -4.73 -5.82 -0.81
N ASP A 164 -4.02 -5.33 -1.81
CA ASP A 164 -4.12 -5.76 -3.20
C ASP A 164 -2.97 -6.64 -3.68
N ARG A 165 -1.95 -6.88 -2.83
CA ARG A 165 -0.79 -7.70 -3.18
C ARG A 165 -0.62 -8.90 -2.24
N PHE A 166 0.08 -9.92 -2.75
CA PHE A 166 0.43 -11.11 -1.98
C PHE A 166 1.16 -10.78 -0.67
N ILE A 167 1.93 -9.69 -0.62
CA ILE A 167 2.67 -9.28 0.57
C ILE A 167 1.75 -8.91 1.73
N ASP A 168 0.56 -8.35 1.45
CA ASP A 168 -0.45 -8.00 2.45
C ASP A 168 -1.02 -9.25 3.10
N ILE A 169 -1.39 -10.22 2.27
CA ILE A 169 -1.98 -11.48 2.71
C ILE A 169 -0.97 -12.31 3.49
N ARG A 170 0.28 -12.35 3.01
CA ARG A 170 1.39 -13.04 3.73
C ARG A 170 1.70 -12.39 5.05
N ALA A 171 1.74 -11.05 5.10
CA ALA A 171 2.00 -10.31 6.33
C ALA A 171 0.92 -10.56 7.39
N ALA A 172 -0.35 -10.56 6.99
CA ALA A 172 -1.47 -10.92 7.85
C ALA A 172 -1.34 -12.36 8.36
N ARG A 173 -1.14 -13.33 7.47
CA ARG A 173 -0.99 -14.75 7.81
C ARG A 173 0.20 -14.99 8.76
N HIS A 174 1.34 -14.32 8.55
CA HIS A 174 2.51 -14.41 9.42
C HIS A 174 2.16 -14.03 10.87
N ASN A 175 1.32 -13.03 11.03
CA ASN A 175 0.87 -12.50 12.31
C ASN A 175 -0.45 -13.12 12.81
N GLN A 176 -0.92 -14.20 12.18
CA GLN A 176 -2.17 -14.89 12.51
C GLN A 176 -3.41 -13.97 12.43
N LEU A 177 -3.34 -12.90 11.65
CA LEU A 177 -4.46 -12.03 11.34
C LEU A 177 -5.24 -12.58 10.14
N GLN A 178 -6.52 -12.22 10.06
CA GLN A 178 -7.28 -12.43 8.83
C GLN A 178 -6.91 -11.38 7.79
N SER A 179 -7.19 -11.70 6.52
CA SER A 179 -6.92 -10.81 5.40
C SER A 179 -8.08 -10.73 4.41
N ALA A 180 -8.25 -9.57 3.81
CA ALA A 180 -9.12 -9.33 2.68
C ALA A 180 -8.27 -8.90 1.48
N ALA A 181 -8.28 -9.70 0.42
CA ALA A 181 -7.64 -9.35 -0.83
C ALA A 181 -8.59 -8.52 -1.69
N VAL A 182 -8.08 -7.47 -2.34
CA VAL A 182 -8.86 -6.60 -3.21
C VAL A 182 -8.41 -6.74 -4.66
N LEU A 183 -9.37 -6.82 -5.60
CA LEU A 183 -9.14 -7.12 -7.02
C LEU A 183 -9.12 -5.90 -7.93
N TRP A 184 -9.25 -4.70 -7.39
CA TRP A 184 -9.17 -3.45 -8.16
C TRP A 184 -7.76 -2.84 -8.20
N GLY A 185 -6.81 -3.43 -7.44
CA GLY A 185 -5.41 -3.00 -7.39
C GLY A 185 -4.52 -3.70 -8.42
N TYR A 186 -3.26 -3.90 -8.06
CA TYR A 186 -2.20 -4.40 -8.96
C TYR A 186 -2.02 -5.92 -8.92
N GLY A 187 -2.46 -6.57 -7.83
CA GLY A 187 -2.38 -8.02 -7.70
C GLY A 187 -3.37 -8.75 -8.62
N SER A 188 -2.89 -9.75 -9.35
CA SER A 188 -3.80 -10.60 -10.13
C SER A 188 -4.66 -11.48 -9.22
N ARG A 189 -5.84 -11.86 -9.69
CA ARG A 189 -6.68 -12.84 -8.98
C ARG A 189 -5.91 -14.11 -8.63
N ALA A 190 -5.13 -14.65 -9.56
CA ALA A 190 -4.35 -15.87 -9.34
C ALA A 190 -3.27 -15.68 -8.25
N GLU A 191 -2.59 -14.53 -8.23
CA GLU A 191 -1.65 -14.15 -7.18
C GLU A 191 -2.33 -14.17 -5.81
N LEU A 192 -3.45 -13.46 -5.69
CA LEU A 192 -4.13 -13.27 -4.42
C LEU A 192 -4.81 -14.56 -3.91
N GLU A 193 -5.49 -15.32 -4.79
CA GLU A 193 -6.12 -16.60 -4.42
C GLU A 193 -5.08 -17.64 -3.96
N SER A 194 -3.86 -17.62 -4.54
CA SER A 194 -2.78 -18.53 -4.12
C SER A 194 -2.35 -18.32 -2.66
N GLU A 195 -2.57 -17.13 -2.11
CA GLU A 195 -2.25 -16.79 -0.72
C GLU A 195 -3.39 -17.10 0.27
N GLN A 196 -4.54 -17.55 -0.23
CA GLN A 196 -5.72 -17.98 0.56
C GLN A 196 -6.22 -16.89 1.52
N PRO A 197 -6.60 -15.69 1.04
CA PRO A 197 -7.18 -14.65 1.87
C PRO A 197 -8.51 -15.10 2.48
N SER A 198 -8.90 -14.54 3.63
CA SER A 198 -10.19 -14.81 4.25
C SER A 198 -11.37 -14.27 3.44
N TYR A 199 -11.13 -13.16 2.73
CA TYR A 199 -12.12 -12.49 1.88
C TYR A 199 -11.46 -12.07 0.55
N LEU A 200 -12.28 -12.04 -0.52
CA LEU A 200 -11.87 -11.57 -1.84
C LEU A 200 -12.91 -10.57 -2.36
N LEU A 201 -12.53 -9.30 -2.42
CA LEU A 201 -13.40 -8.19 -2.77
C LEU A 201 -13.19 -7.75 -4.21
N GLN A 202 -14.27 -7.46 -4.93
CA GLN A 202 -14.26 -7.10 -6.35
C GLN A 202 -14.20 -5.58 -6.59
N SER A 203 -14.72 -4.80 -5.64
CA SER A 203 -14.81 -3.35 -5.74
C SER A 203 -14.84 -2.69 -4.35
N PRO A 204 -14.42 -1.41 -4.22
CA PRO A 204 -14.40 -0.71 -2.94
C PRO A 204 -15.74 -0.69 -2.18
N PRO A 205 -16.92 -0.62 -2.81
CA PRO A 205 -18.19 -0.71 -2.08
C PRO A 205 -18.39 -1.99 -1.26
N GLN A 206 -17.77 -3.11 -1.65
CA GLN A 206 -17.87 -4.38 -0.93
C GLN A 206 -17.14 -4.38 0.42
N ILE A 207 -16.27 -3.41 0.68
CA ILE A 207 -15.64 -3.22 2.00
C ILE A 207 -16.70 -3.15 3.12
N LYS A 208 -17.89 -2.63 2.82
CA LYS A 208 -19.00 -2.54 3.79
C LYS A 208 -19.54 -3.90 4.23
N GLU A 209 -19.35 -4.94 3.41
CA GLU A 209 -19.76 -6.31 3.72
C GLU A 209 -18.87 -6.98 4.80
N LEU A 210 -17.71 -6.36 5.12
CA LEU A 210 -16.79 -6.87 6.15
C LEU A 210 -17.26 -6.61 7.59
N VAL A 211 -18.31 -5.82 7.78
CA VAL A 211 -18.85 -5.44 9.11
C VAL A 211 -19.85 -6.46 9.66
N ASP A 212 -20.39 -7.33 8.82
CA ASP A 212 -21.45 -8.29 9.17
C ASP A 212 -20.95 -9.54 9.93
#